data_2d19be80b6e7e2284cb0491ecf7c90f6
#
_entry.id   2d19be80b6e7e2284cb0491ecf7c90f6
#
_cell.length_a   1.000
_cell.length_b   1.000
_cell.length_c   1.000
_cell.angle_alpha   90.00
_cell.angle_beta   90.00
_cell.angle_gamma   90.00
#
_symmetry.space_group_name_H-M   'P 1'
#
loop_
_entity.id
_entity.type
_entity.pdbx_description
1 polymer ?
#
loop_
_entity_poly.entity_id
_entity_poly.type
_entity_poly.pdbx_seq_one_letter_code
_entity_poly.pdbx_strand_id
1 'polypeptide(L)'
;YDNIHYYGKFSDPSFKMGGAVAQVFGLVAIRQANATIIPYDVPRYAKDLKGHFEQAVKNVKAMDANFTGFDQVQTALKTLEESSEVYKNSLQNALAAEKLTANNLKKINTGLIDLEKSWIDPKGMYYGEWYKSLYVCNDPFSGYASWILPGIQYEVAIQNTSRLEEWDTRYANAILDLSKKISQLSSQLQ
;
A
#
# COMPACT_ATOMS: atom_id res chain seq x y z
N TYR A 1 4.27 25.76 -17.71
CA TYR A 1 4.65 26.39 -16.44
C TYR A 1 5.81 25.72 -15.75
N ASP A 2 6.19 24.51 -16.12
CA ASP A 2 7.35 23.80 -15.53
C ASP A 2 8.67 24.29 -16.15
N ASN A 3 9.06 25.50 -15.83
CA ASN A 3 10.31 26.08 -16.29
C ASN A 3 11.07 26.79 -15.17
N ILE A 4 12.37 27.04 -15.39
CA ILE A 4 13.27 27.60 -14.37
C ILE A 4 12.85 29.00 -13.90
N HIS A 5 12.26 29.80 -14.78
CA HIS A 5 11.83 31.15 -14.42
C HIS A 5 10.61 31.12 -13.47
N TYR A 6 9.66 30.22 -13.74
CA TYR A 6 8.53 30.00 -12.85
C TYR A 6 8.98 29.43 -11.51
N TYR A 7 9.83 28.41 -11.54
CA TYR A 7 10.40 27.79 -10.34
C TYR A 7 11.13 28.80 -9.47
N GLY A 8 12.05 29.58 -10.04
CA GLY A 8 12.85 30.57 -9.31
C GLY A 8 12.02 31.77 -8.80
N LYS A 9 10.85 32.05 -9.39
CA LYS A 9 10.00 33.15 -8.95
C LYS A 9 8.95 32.75 -7.92
N PHE A 10 8.36 31.55 -8.04
CA PHE A 10 7.17 31.18 -7.29
C PHE A 10 7.34 29.94 -6.39
N SER A 11 8.29 29.05 -6.68
CA SER A 11 8.46 27.80 -5.92
C SER A 11 9.60 27.88 -4.91
N ASP A 12 10.84 28.06 -5.38
CA ASP A 12 12.03 28.12 -4.52
C ASP A 12 12.99 29.20 -5.02
N PRO A 13 12.70 30.50 -4.79
CA PRO A 13 13.51 31.62 -5.27
C PRO A 13 14.96 31.59 -4.81
N SER A 14 15.24 30.97 -3.69
CA SER A 14 16.60 30.85 -3.13
C SER A 14 17.32 29.56 -3.47
N PHE A 15 16.66 28.61 -4.13
CA PHE A 15 17.14 27.25 -4.43
C PHE A 15 17.60 26.46 -3.18
N LYS A 16 17.11 26.83 -1.99
CA LYS A 16 17.44 26.17 -0.72
C LYS A 16 16.60 24.95 -0.47
N MET A 17 15.31 24.98 -0.86
CA MET A 17 14.40 23.87 -0.61
C MET A 17 14.75 22.65 -1.45
N GLY A 18 15.19 22.85 -2.70
CA GLY A 18 15.70 21.77 -3.56
C GLY A 18 16.88 21.04 -2.92
N GLY A 19 17.83 21.80 -2.34
CA GLY A 19 18.95 21.23 -1.59
C GLY A 19 18.50 20.44 -0.33
N ALA A 20 17.55 20.98 0.43
CA ALA A 20 17.01 20.32 1.62
C ALA A 20 16.29 19.01 1.24
N VAL A 21 15.47 19.03 0.19
CA VAL A 21 14.78 17.82 -0.32
C VAL A 21 15.79 16.77 -0.78
N ALA A 22 16.85 17.17 -1.52
CA ALA A 22 17.91 16.25 -1.94
C ALA A 22 18.62 15.60 -0.75
N GLN A 23 18.88 16.35 0.33
CA GLN A 23 19.46 15.80 1.57
C GLN A 23 18.53 14.78 2.23
N VAL A 24 17.24 15.08 2.35
CA VAL A 24 16.26 14.16 2.93
C VAL A 24 16.20 12.86 2.13
N PHE A 25 16.04 12.94 0.80
CA PHE A 25 16.00 11.75 -0.06
C PHE A 25 17.33 10.98 -0.04
N GLY A 26 18.46 11.67 -0.02
CA GLY A 26 19.78 11.04 0.12
C GLY A 26 19.91 10.27 1.43
N LEU A 27 19.49 10.85 2.55
CA LEU A 27 19.48 10.16 3.86
C LEU A 27 18.55 8.96 3.88
N VAL A 28 17.35 9.06 3.29
CA VAL A 28 16.41 7.92 3.17
C VAL A 28 17.05 6.81 2.35
N ALA A 29 17.61 7.13 1.18
CA ALA A 29 18.27 6.16 0.31
C ALA A 29 19.43 5.43 1.01
N ILE A 30 20.30 6.17 1.72
CA ILE A 30 21.42 5.60 2.46
C ILE A 30 20.92 4.69 3.60
N ARG A 31 19.91 5.12 4.36
CA ARG A 31 19.33 4.30 5.43
C ARG A 31 18.71 3.02 4.90
N GLN A 32 18.00 3.09 3.79
CA GLN A 32 17.42 1.91 3.13
C GLN A 32 18.51 0.95 2.63
N ALA A 33 19.53 1.47 1.95
CA ALA A 33 20.62 0.68 1.38
C ALA A 33 21.48 -0.01 2.46
N ASN A 34 21.65 0.62 3.63
CA ASN A 34 22.43 0.07 4.74
C ASN A 34 21.60 -0.76 5.74
N ALA A 35 20.28 -0.84 5.56
CA ALA A 35 19.45 -1.60 6.46
C ALA A 35 19.68 -3.11 6.28
N THR A 36 19.94 -3.81 7.36
CA THR A 36 20.06 -5.27 7.37
C THR A 36 18.76 -5.95 6.95
N ILE A 37 17.63 -5.41 7.42
CA ILE A 37 16.29 -5.77 6.98
C ILE A 37 15.64 -4.47 6.48
N ILE A 38 14.99 -4.55 5.31
CA ILE A 38 14.27 -3.42 4.73
C ILE A 38 13.30 -2.87 5.78
N PRO A 39 13.37 -1.58 6.14
CA PRO A 39 12.57 -0.99 7.21
C PRO A 39 11.11 -0.77 6.76
N TYR A 40 10.42 -1.88 6.51
CA TYR A 40 9.02 -1.90 6.13
C TYR A 40 8.18 -2.01 7.40
N ASP A 41 7.42 -0.96 7.70
CA ASP A 41 6.53 -0.95 8.88
C ASP A 41 5.19 -1.64 8.52
N VAL A 42 5.20 -2.98 8.59
CA VAL A 42 4.05 -3.81 8.22
C VAL A 42 2.79 -3.50 9.06
N PRO A 43 2.87 -3.31 10.40
CA PRO A 43 1.71 -2.91 11.19
C PRO A 43 1.16 -1.53 10.79
N ARG A 44 2.03 -0.58 10.50
CA ARG A 44 1.62 0.75 10.03
C ARG A 44 0.90 0.65 8.70
N TYR A 45 1.42 -0.17 7.79
CA TYR A 45 0.81 -0.42 6.50
C TYR A 45 -0.60 -1.02 6.63
N ALA A 46 -0.79 -2.03 7.50
CA ALA A 46 -2.10 -2.62 7.79
C ALA A 46 -3.09 -1.57 8.32
N LYS A 47 -2.64 -0.72 9.25
CA LYS A 47 -3.45 0.38 9.82
C LYS A 47 -3.86 1.41 8.76
N ASP A 48 -2.91 1.84 7.93
CA ASP A 48 -3.18 2.84 6.90
C ASP A 48 -4.15 2.27 5.84
N LEU A 49 -4.00 1.01 5.45
CA LEU A 49 -4.91 0.32 4.56
C LEU A 49 -6.35 0.27 5.10
N LYS A 50 -6.51 -0.05 6.39
CA LYS A 50 -7.82 -0.01 7.06
C LYS A 50 -8.45 1.37 6.97
N GLY A 51 -7.70 2.42 7.23
CA GLY A 51 -8.17 3.80 7.09
C GLY A 51 -8.63 4.15 5.68
N HIS A 52 -7.94 3.63 4.65
CA HIS A 52 -8.34 3.82 3.26
C HIS A 52 -9.68 3.13 2.96
N PHE A 53 -9.91 1.92 3.46
CA PHE A 53 -11.19 1.24 3.30
C PHE A 53 -12.31 1.91 4.10
N GLU A 54 -12.06 2.42 5.29
CA GLU A 54 -13.04 3.20 6.06
C GLU A 54 -13.47 4.46 5.28
N GLN A 55 -12.54 5.13 4.60
CA GLN A 55 -12.87 6.25 3.75
C GLN A 55 -13.65 5.81 2.50
N ALA A 56 -13.28 4.69 1.88
CA ALA A 56 -14.01 4.14 0.74
C ALA A 56 -15.46 3.80 1.10
N VAL A 57 -15.69 3.18 2.27
CA VAL A 57 -17.06 2.91 2.77
C VAL A 57 -17.86 4.20 2.95
N LYS A 58 -17.25 5.27 3.48
CA LYS A 58 -17.92 6.57 3.61
C LYS A 58 -18.32 7.14 2.25
N ASN A 59 -17.43 7.05 1.26
CA ASN A 59 -17.69 7.53 -0.10
C ASN A 59 -18.83 6.76 -0.77
N VAL A 60 -18.85 5.42 -0.62
CA VAL A 60 -19.93 4.58 -1.16
C VAL A 60 -21.26 4.87 -0.44
N LYS A 61 -21.26 5.03 0.89
CA LYS A 61 -22.47 5.40 1.65
C LYS A 61 -23.04 6.75 1.28
N ALA A 62 -22.20 7.69 0.86
CA ALA A 62 -22.67 8.98 0.36
C ALA A 62 -23.41 8.86 -0.99
N MET A 63 -23.11 7.82 -1.77
CA MET A 63 -23.76 7.47 -3.03
C MET A 63 -24.99 6.58 -2.82
N ASP A 64 -24.88 5.60 -1.94
CA ASP A 64 -25.93 4.64 -1.58
C ASP A 64 -26.02 4.49 -0.05
N ALA A 65 -27.05 5.12 0.54
CA ALA A 65 -27.26 5.10 1.99
C ALA A 65 -27.57 3.69 2.56
N ASN A 66 -27.98 2.75 1.71
CA ASN A 66 -28.27 1.36 2.11
C ASN A 66 -27.02 0.47 2.10
N PHE A 67 -25.89 0.97 1.61
CA PHE A 67 -24.66 0.19 1.60
C PHE A 67 -24.16 -0.10 3.02
N THR A 68 -24.02 -1.38 3.37
CA THR A 68 -23.64 -1.83 4.71
C THR A 68 -22.13 -1.82 4.93
N GLY A 69 -21.35 -2.18 3.91
CA GLY A 69 -19.88 -2.25 3.97
C GLY A 69 -19.33 -3.31 3.03
N PHE A 70 -18.03 -3.50 3.12
CA PHE A 70 -17.26 -4.54 2.45
C PHE A 70 -16.95 -5.65 3.48
N ASP A 71 -17.82 -6.64 3.64
CA ASP A 71 -17.73 -7.63 4.73
C ASP A 71 -16.53 -8.57 4.58
N GLN A 72 -16.24 -9.00 3.34
CA GLN A 72 -15.07 -9.84 3.06
C GLN A 72 -13.76 -9.06 3.30
N VAL A 73 -13.68 -7.81 2.88
CA VAL A 73 -12.55 -6.93 3.15
C VAL A 73 -12.37 -6.72 4.66
N GLN A 74 -13.43 -6.47 5.42
CA GLN A 74 -13.33 -6.30 6.87
C GLN A 74 -12.73 -7.54 7.55
N THR A 75 -13.15 -8.72 7.14
CA THR A 75 -12.61 -10.00 7.65
C THR A 75 -11.13 -10.15 7.25
N ALA A 76 -10.79 -9.84 6.00
CA ALA A 76 -9.42 -9.91 5.52
C ALA A 76 -8.48 -8.88 6.21
N LEU A 77 -8.97 -7.67 6.48
CA LEU A 77 -8.21 -6.64 7.21
C LEU A 77 -7.91 -7.07 8.65
N LYS A 78 -8.84 -7.74 9.32
CA LYS A 78 -8.57 -8.31 10.65
C LYS A 78 -7.46 -9.35 10.60
N THR A 79 -7.48 -10.26 9.63
CA THR A 79 -6.42 -11.24 9.41
C THR A 79 -5.07 -10.56 9.12
N LEU A 80 -5.09 -9.46 8.36
CA LEU A 80 -3.89 -8.66 8.08
C LEU A 80 -3.33 -8.01 9.34
N GLU A 81 -4.18 -7.40 10.17
CA GLU A 81 -3.77 -6.80 11.46
C GLU A 81 -3.11 -7.85 12.36
N GLU A 82 -3.75 -9.03 12.51
CA GLU A 82 -3.21 -10.12 13.32
C GLU A 82 -1.86 -10.63 12.79
N SER A 83 -1.75 -10.89 11.49
CA SER A 83 -0.50 -11.36 10.88
C SER A 83 0.63 -10.32 10.95
N SER A 84 0.31 -9.03 10.86
CA SER A 84 1.27 -7.94 10.95
C SER A 84 1.85 -7.78 12.37
N GLU A 85 1.06 -7.96 13.42
CA GLU A 85 1.55 -7.93 14.81
C GLU A 85 2.41 -9.17 15.12
N VAL A 86 2.04 -10.35 14.61
CA VAL A 86 2.88 -11.56 14.73
C VAL A 86 4.23 -11.34 14.05
N TYR A 87 4.24 -10.77 12.84
CA TYR A 87 5.48 -10.46 12.13
C TYR A 87 6.37 -9.50 12.91
N LYS A 88 5.81 -8.41 13.43
CA LYS A 88 6.54 -7.43 14.24
C LYS A 88 7.21 -8.07 15.44
N ASN A 89 6.46 -8.90 16.19
CA ASN A 89 7.00 -9.58 17.38
C ASN A 89 8.09 -10.60 16.99
N SER A 90 7.89 -11.38 15.92
CA SER A 90 8.89 -12.34 15.41
C SER A 90 10.16 -11.61 14.98
N LEU A 91 10.03 -10.47 14.29
CA LEU A 91 11.18 -9.65 13.87
C LEU A 91 11.96 -9.11 15.07
N GLN A 92 11.27 -8.55 16.06
CA GLN A 92 11.91 -8.03 17.27
C GLN A 92 12.67 -9.13 18.02
N ASN A 93 12.06 -10.30 18.17
CA ASN A 93 12.70 -11.46 18.83
C ASN A 93 13.91 -11.96 18.06
N ALA A 94 13.82 -12.08 16.74
CA ALA A 94 14.92 -12.53 15.88
C ALA A 94 16.12 -11.56 15.91
N LEU A 95 15.86 -10.26 15.91
CA LEU A 95 16.89 -9.24 16.03
C LEU A 95 17.56 -9.27 17.42
N ALA A 96 16.77 -9.40 18.49
CA ALA A 96 17.30 -9.47 19.85
C ALA A 96 18.15 -10.74 20.11
N ALA A 97 17.81 -11.84 19.43
CA ALA A 97 18.53 -13.09 19.54
C ALA A 97 19.83 -13.16 18.70
N GLU A 98 20.07 -12.21 17.81
CA GLU A 98 21.21 -12.17 16.87
C GLU A 98 21.37 -13.44 16.02
N LYS A 99 20.27 -14.16 15.74
CA LYS A 99 20.28 -15.48 15.07
C LYS A 99 20.09 -15.44 13.55
N LEU A 100 19.94 -14.25 12.97
CA LEU A 100 19.67 -14.11 11.54
C LEU A 100 20.90 -14.37 10.69
N THR A 101 20.88 -15.45 9.92
CA THR A 101 21.91 -15.75 8.95
C THR A 101 21.77 -14.91 7.69
N ALA A 102 22.84 -14.78 6.90
CA ALA A 102 22.79 -14.07 5.61
C ALA A 102 21.72 -14.63 4.66
N ASN A 103 21.49 -15.94 4.69
CA ASN A 103 20.45 -16.60 3.88
C ASN A 103 19.04 -16.21 4.34
N ASN A 104 18.82 -16.17 5.67
CA ASN A 104 17.52 -15.74 6.23
C ASN A 104 17.25 -14.28 5.88
N LEU A 105 18.24 -13.40 6.04
CA LEU A 105 18.13 -11.98 5.69
C LEU A 105 17.77 -11.78 4.22
N LYS A 106 18.42 -12.52 3.31
CA LYS A 106 18.09 -12.48 1.88
C LYS A 106 16.66 -12.90 1.62
N LYS A 107 16.18 -13.99 2.21
CA LYS A 107 14.79 -14.47 2.06
C LYS A 107 13.78 -13.46 2.59
N ILE A 108 14.02 -12.91 3.77
CA ILE A 108 13.15 -11.91 4.41
C ILE A 108 13.06 -10.66 3.53
N ASN A 109 14.19 -10.10 3.11
CA ASN A 109 14.19 -8.89 2.28
C ASN A 109 13.53 -9.13 0.92
N THR A 110 13.75 -10.28 0.28
CA THR A 110 13.04 -10.63 -0.96
C THR A 110 11.54 -10.74 -0.74
N GLY A 111 11.12 -11.37 0.36
CA GLY A 111 9.70 -11.48 0.69
C GLY A 111 9.05 -10.13 1.01
N LEU A 112 9.76 -9.21 1.68
CA LEU A 112 9.27 -7.85 1.92
C LEU A 112 9.06 -7.07 0.61
N ILE A 113 9.96 -7.22 -0.37
CA ILE A 113 9.80 -6.63 -1.71
C ILE A 113 8.60 -7.26 -2.44
N ASP A 114 8.33 -8.53 -2.22
CA ASP A 114 7.23 -9.23 -2.90
C ASP A 114 5.84 -8.94 -2.31
N LEU A 115 5.75 -8.28 -1.15
CA LEU A 115 4.45 -7.96 -0.53
C LEU A 115 3.56 -7.13 -1.45
N GLU A 116 4.11 -6.11 -2.11
CA GLU A 116 3.34 -5.22 -3.00
C GLU A 116 2.73 -5.93 -4.20
N LYS A 117 3.30 -7.06 -4.63
CA LYS A 117 2.78 -7.88 -5.75
C LYS A 117 1.41 -8.49 -5.46
N SER A 118 1.00 -8.55 -4.19
CA SER A 118 -0.36 -8.97 -3.80
C SER A 118 -1.45 -8.05 -4.36
N TRP A 119 -1.10 -6.82 -4.70
CA TRP A 119 -2.03 -5.85 -5.27
C TRP A 119 -2.18 -5.92 -6.78
N ILE A 120 -1.43 -6.78 -7.45
CA ILE A 120 -1.51 -6.92 -8.90
C ILE A 120 -2.62 -7.90 -9.26
N ASP A 121 -3.70 -7.38 -9.85
CA ASP A 121 -4.82 -8.17 -10.35
C ASP A 121 -4.74 -8.29 -11.88
N PRO A 122 -4.63 -9.50 -12.43
CA PRO A 122 -4.57 -9.71 -13.89
C PRO A 122 -5.77 -9.15 -14.66
N LYS A 123 -6.96 -9.10 -14.03
CA LYS A 123 -8.16 -8.53 -14.66
C LYS A 123 -8.05 -7.03 -14.92
N GLY A 124 -7.25 -6.31 -14.12
CA GLY A 124 -7.15 -4.87 -14.20
C GLY A 124 -8.43 -4.13 -13.74
N MET A 125 -8.52 -2.86 -14.11
CA MET A 125 -9.66 -2.00 -13.77
C MET A 125 -10.71 -1.99 -14.88
N TYR A 126 -11.96 -1.70 -14.55
CA TYR A 126 -13.04 -1.58 -15.52
C TYR A 126 -12.86 -0.43 -16.52
N TYR A 127 -12.08 0.57 -16.16
CA TYR A 127 -11.71 1.67 -17.05
C TYR A 127 -10.45 1.41 -17.90
N GLY A 128 -9.83 0.23 -17.72
CA GLY A 128 -8.70 -0.20 -18.53
C GLY A 128 -7.96 -1.39 -17.94
N GLU A 129 -7.90 -2.51 -18.65
CA GLU A 129 -7.20 -3.74 -18.22
C GLU A 129 -5.69 -3.55 -18.00
N TRP A 130 -5.14 -2.48 -18.56
CA TRP A 130 -3.76 -2.06 -18.34
C TRP A 130 -3.50 -1.66 -16.87
N TYR A 131 -4.48 -1.05 -16.20
CA TYR A 131 -4.37 -0.62 -14.81
C TYR A 131 -4.59 -1.80 -13.87
N LYS A 132 -3.51 -2.46 -13.44
CA LYS A 132 -3.57 -3.72 -12.69
C LYS A 132 -3.41 -3.58 -11.18
N SER A 133 -2.94 -2.44 -10.68
CA SER A 133 -2.78 -2.24 -9.25
C SER A 133 -4.11 -1.97 -8.57
N LEU A 134 -4.50 -2.85 -7.64
CA LEU A 134 -5.67 -2.65 -6.78
C LEU A 134 -5.43 -1.58 -5.70
N TYR A 135 -4.16 -1.28 -5.35
CA TYR A 135 -3.85 -0.32 -4.29
C TYR A 135 -3.89 1.12 -4.77
N VAL A 136 -3.20 1.42 -5.86
CA VAL A 136 -3.12 2.77 -6.42
C VAL A 136 -3.02 2.73 -7.94
N CYS A 137 -3.81 3.56 -8.62
CA CYS A 137 -3.72 3.79 -10.06
C CYS A 137 -4.06 5.25 -10.36
N ASN A 138 -3.69 5.72 -11.55
CA ASN A 138 -4.11 7.03 -12.01
C ASN A 138 -5.62 7.08 -12.20
N ASP A 139 -6.21 8.25 -11.92
CA ASP A 139 -7.60 8.48 -12.27
C ASP A 139 -7.77 8.50 -13.80
N PRO A 140 -8.82 7.86 -14.33
CA PRO A 140 -9.01 7.77 -15.77
C PRO A 140 -9.52 9.07 -16.41
N PHE A 141 -9.95 10.05 -15.63
CA PHE A 141 -10.56 11.27 -16.13
C PHE A 141 -9.54 12.39 -16.35
N SER A 142 -8.60 12.58 -15.41
CA SER A 142 -7.54 13.57 -15.55
C SER A 142 -6.18 12.96 -15.88
N GLY A 143 -5.95 11.71 -15.52
CA GLY A 143 -4.65 11.05 -15.64
C GLY A 143 -3.56 11.60 -14.72
N TYR A 144 -3.86 12.64 -13.94
CA TYR A 144 -2.92 13.33 -13.07
C TYR A 144 -2.99 12.88 -11.61
N ALA A 145 -4.20 12.74 -11.09
CA ALA A 145 -4.41 12.30 -9.73
C ALA A 145 -4.19 10.79 -9.60
N SER A 146 -3.66 10.37 -8.46
CA SER A 146 -3.59 8.95 -8.11
C SER A 146 -4.74 8.62 -7.17
N TRP A 147 -5.50 7.59 -7.52
CA TRP A 147 -6.57 7.06 -6.69
C TRP A 147 -6.08 5.90 -5.84
N ILE A 148 -6.33 5.97 -4.54
CA ILE A 148 -6.18 4.85 -3.63
C ILE A 148 -7.47 4.01 -3.72
N LEU A 149 -7.34 2.69 -3.78
CA LEU A 149 -8.44 1.74 -4.03
C LEU A 149 -9.21 2.08 -5.32
N PRO A 150 -8.51 2.16 -6.45
CA PRO A 150 -9.02 2.75 -7.68
C PRO A 150 -10.27 2.06 -8.22
N GLY A 151 -10.46 0.76 -7.96
CA GLY A 151 -11.67 0.04 -8.35
C GLY A 151 -12.91 0.62 -7.69
N ILE A 152 -12.87 0.82 -6.37
CA ILE A 152 -14.00 1.40 -5.63
C ILE A 152 -14.17 2.89 -5.98
N GLN A 153 -13.08 3.64 -6.10
CA GLN A 153 -13.13 5.05 -6.47
C GLN A 153 -13.76 5.27 -7.84
N TYR A 154 -13.50 4.37 -8.79
CA TYR A 154 -14.13 4.44 -10.10
C TYR A 154 -15.65 4.25 -10.02
N GLU A 155 -16.11 3.25 -9.24
CA GLU A 155 -17.55 3.01 -9.05
C GLU A 155 -18.24 4.24 -8.42
N VAL A 156 -17.60 4.85 -7.42
CA VAL A 156 -18.10 6.09 -6.81
C VAL A 156 -18.17 7.22 -7.84
N ALA A 157 -17.14 7.40 -8.65
CA ALA A 157 -17.08 8.48 -9.63
C ALA A 157 -18.14 8.35 -10.73
N ILE A 158 -18.49 7.13 -11.14
CA ILE A 158 -19.54 6.87 -12.16
C ILE A 158 -20.91 6.55 -11.56
N GLN A 159 -21.07 6.67 -10.24
CA GLN A 159 -22.31 6.40 -9.51
C GLN A 159 -22.88 4.99 -9.75
N ASN A 160 -22.01 3.96 -9.72
CA ASN A 160 -22.39 2.59 -9.98
C ASN A 160 -22.21 1.69 -8.75
N THR A 161 -23.25 1.01 -8.32
CA THR A 161 -23.22 0.08 -7.18
C THR A 161 -23.13 -1.39 -7.58
N SER A 162 -23.40 -1.72 -8.85
CA SER A 162 -23.60 -3.09 -9.30
C SER A 162 -22.38 -4.00 -9.20
N ARG A 163 -21.17 -3.41 -9.05
CA ARG A 163 -19.90 -4.14 -8.98
C ARG A 163 -19.24 -4.09 -7.60
N LEU A 164 -19.89 -3.50 -6.60
CA LEU A 164 -19.29 -3.36 -5.25
C LEU A 164 -19.00 -4.71 -4.60
N GLU A 165 -19.86 -5.72 -4.80
CA GLU A 165 -19.63 -7.09 -4.29
C GLU A 165 -18.42 -7.75 -4.97
N GLU A 166 -18.24 -7.56 -6.28
CA GLU A 166 -17.02 -8.03 -6.96
C GLU A 166 -15.78 -7.36 -6.40
N TRP A 167 -15.83 -6.04 -6.17
CA TRP A 167 -14.71 -5.32 -5.57
C TRP A 167 -14.42 -5.78 -4.14
N ASP A 168 -15.45 -6.07 -3.32
CA ASP A 168 -15.24 -6.65 -1.99
C ASP A 168 -14.43 -7.95 -2.09
N THR A 169 -14.83 -8.85 -2.99
CA THR A 169 -14.12 -10.12 -3.21
C THR A 169 -12.68 -9.92 -3.72
N ARG A 170 -12.48 -9.06 -4.71
CA ARG A 170 -11.15 -8.83 -5.33
C ARG A 170 -10.17 -8.23 -4.32
N TYR A 171 -10.60 -7.24 -3.56
CA TYR A 171 -9.79 -6.62 -2.52
C TYR A 171 -9.53 -7.56 -1.35
N ALA A 172 -10.53 -8.31 -0.90
CA ALA A 172 -10.36 -9.30 0.16
C ALA A 172 -9.30 -10.36 -0.21
N ASN A 173 -9.34 -10.86 -1.45
CA ASN A 173 -8.35 -11.84 -1.93
C ASN A 173 -6.93 -11.26 -1.93
N ALA A 174 -6.74 -10.02 -2.37
CA ALA A 174 -5.43 -9.35 -2.34
C ALA A 174 -4.91 -9.18 -0.90
N ILE A 175 -5.78 -8.78 0.03
CA ILE A 175 -5.43 -8.61 1.45
C ILE A 175 -5.11 -9.96 2.10
N LEU A 176 -5.82 -11.02 1.78
CA LEU A 176 -5.54 -12.37 2.28
C LEU A 176 -4.23 -12.93 1.73
N ASP A 177 -3.89 -12.69 0.44
CA ASP A 177 -2.59 -13.05 -0.12
C ASP A 177 -1.46 -12.29 0.59
N LEU A 178 -1.64 -11.00 0.82
CA LEU A 178 -0.71 -10.17 1.58
C LEU A 178 -0.50 -10.72 3.01
N SER A 179 -1.59 -11.04 3.72
CA SER A 179 -1.55 -11.61 5.07
C SER A 179 -0.81 -12.94 5.11
N LYS A 180 -1.04 -13.80 4.11
CA LYS A 180 -0.35 -15.07 3.95
C LYS A 180 1.15 -14.88 3.76
N LYS A 181 1.57 -13.96 2.90
CA LYS A 181 3.00 -13.64 2.69
C LYS A 181 3.65 -13.11 3.97
N ILE A 182 2.98 -12.22 4.71
CA ILE A 182 3.46 -11.72 6.00
C ILE A 182 3.62 -12.85 7.01
N SER A 183 2.66 -13.78 7.08
CA SER A 183 2.75 -14.97 7.96
C SER A 183 3.93 -15.88 7.59
N GLN A 184 4.22 -16.04 6.30
CA GLN A 184 5.39 -16.77 5.81
C GLN A 184 6.70 -16.09 6.23
N LEU A 185 6.77 -14.76 6.18
CA LEU A 185 7.92 -14.01 6.69
C LEU A 185 8.10 -14.19 8.19
N SER A 186 7.01 -14.17 8.96
CA SER A 186 7.06 -14.43 10.41
C SER A 186 7.67 -15.81 10.73
N SER A 187 7.31 -16.84 9.95
CA SER A 187 7.85 -18.19 10.12
C SER A 187 9.35 -18.31 9.78
N GLN A 188 9.84 -17.44 8.89
CA GLN A 188 11.29 -17.41 8.54
C GLN A 188 12.15 -16.69 9.59
N LEU A 189 11.53 -16.00 10.53
CA LEU A 189 12.17 -15.27 11.63
C LEU A 189 12.28 -16.11 12.91
N GLN A 190 11.64 -17.26 12.96
CA GLN A 190 11.71 -18.23 14.07
C GLN A 190 12.86 -19.20 13.89
#